data_486a2577ef5cf9a623b69a44d52d730e
#
_entry.id   486a2577ef5cf9a623b69a44d52d730e
#
_cell.length_a   1.000
_cell.length_b   1.000
_cell.length_c   1.000
_cell.angle_alpha   90.00
_cell.angle_beta   90.00
_cell.angle_gamma   90.00
#
_symmetry.space_group_name_H-M   'P 1'
#
loop_
_entity.id
_entity.type
_entity.pdbx_description
1 polymer ?
#
loop_
_entity_poly.entity_id
_entity_poly.type
_entity_poly.pdbx_seq_one_letter_code
_entity_poly.pdbx_strand_id
1 'polypeptide(L)'
;MSMTALQLAEYTIRRATSSEVPITNLKLQKTLYYLQGYSLRALNDPAFNEAIRHWQYGPVVPTVYFAYSANGAEPLCVNDTIDVPSLTKAESRLYDKVIDKCLSMSARDLVSKTHQEDPWKQTKDRDTIPQEEIRKFFCHANPLELE
;
A
#
# COMPACT_ATOMS: atom_id res chain seq x y z
N MET A 1 -4.97 3.54 -17.40
CA MET A 1 -6.17 3.67 -16.58
C MET A 1 -5.89 3.13 -15.19
N SER A 2 -6.03 3.97 -14.19
CA SER A 2 -5.73 3.60 -12.82
C SER A 2 -6.93 2.92 -12.17
N MET A 3 -6.65 2.04 -11.21
CA MET A 3 -7.69 1.46 -10.37
C MET A 3 -7.88 2.33 -9.13
N THR A 4 -8.98 2.14 -8.42
CA THR A 4 -9.18 2.81 -7.14
C THR A 4 -8.32 2.14 -6.08
N ALA A 5 -8.07 2.86 -4.98
CA ALA A 5 -7.34 2.30 -3.86
C ALA A 5 -8.04 1.07 -3.29
N LEU A 6 -9.38 1.08 -3.27
CA LEU A 6 -10.14 -0.07 -2.78
C LEU A 6 -9.98 -1.28 -3.70
N GLN A 7 -9.95 -1.08 -5.01
CA GLN A 7 -9.70 -2.16 -5.96
C GLN A 7 -8.29 -2.74 -5.77
N LEU A 8 -7.30 -1.89 -5.58
CA LEU A 8 -5.94 -2.36 -5.33
C LEU A 8 -5.83 -3.07 -3.98
N ALA A 9 -6.57 -2.60 -2.99
CA ALA A 9 -6.66 -3.27 -1.70
C ALA A 9 -7.21 -4.68 -1.87
N GLU A 10 -8.28 -4.84 -2.66
CA GLU A 10 -8.84 -6.18 -2.91
C GLU A 10 -7.86 -7.06 -3.69
N TYR A 11 -7.16 -6.51 -4.66
CA TYR A 11 -6.11 -7.26 -5.36
C TYR A 11 -5.06 -7.77 -4.35
N THR A 12 -4.66 -6.92 -3.41
CA THR A 12 -3.70 -7.27 -2.36
C THR A 12 -4.23 -8.36 -1.44
N ILE A 13 -5.48 -8.23 -1.00
CA ILE A 13 -6.13 -9.22 -0.13
C ILE A 13 -6.25 -10.58 -0.85
N ARG A 14 -6.62 -10.57 -2.12
CA ARG A 14 -6.71 -11.81 -2.92
C ARG A 14 -5.36 -12.51 -3.02
N ARG A 15 -4.30 -11.73 -3.23
CA ARG A 15 -2.97 -12.32 -3.31
C ARG A 15 -2.53 -12.88 -1.95
N ALA A 16 -2.81 -12.17 -0.86
CA ALA A 16 -2.52 -12.66 0.48
C ALA A 16 -3.26 -13.97 0.76
N THR A 17 -4.54 -14.03 0.40
CA THR A 17 -5.37 -15.22 0.58
C THR A 17 -4.84 -16.40 -0.23
N SER A 18 -4.48 -16.16 -1.49
CA SER A 18 -3.90 -17.19 -2.35
C SER A 18 -2.55 -17.70 -1.82
N SER A 19 -1.79 -16.83 -1.19
CA SER A 19 -0.49 -17.18 -0.60
C SER A 19 -0.63 -17.77 0.80
N GLU A 20 -1.85 -17.82 1.33
CA GLU A 20 -2.14 -18.30 2.69
C GLU A 20 -1.40 -17.50 3.77
N VAL A 21 -1.22 -16.21 3.54
CA VAL A 21 -0.61 -15.29 4.50
C VAL A 21 -1.69 -14.31 4.95
N PRO A 22 -2.02 -14.28 6.26
CA PRO A 22 -3.02 -13.33 6.74
C PRO A 22 -2.56 -11.88 6.56
N ILE A 23 -3.50 -11.00 6.21
CA ILE A 23 -3.22 -9.57 6.12
C ILE A 23 -4.27 -8.80 6.92
N THR A 24 -3.82 -7.94 7.81
CA THR A 24 -4.69 -7.07 8.61
C THR A 24 -4.83 -5.71 7.92
N ASN A 25 -5.79 -4.91 8.39
CA ASN A 25 -5.97 -3.56 7.88
C ASN A 25 -4.69 -2.72 8.07
N LEU A 26 -4.05 -2.83 9.22
CA LEU A 26 -2.79 -2.10 9.47
C LEU A 26 -1.72 -2.44 8.44
N LYS A 27 -1.51 -3.72 8.17
CA LYS A 27 -0.52 -4.16 7.19
C LYS A 27 -0.91 -3.77 5.76
N LEU A 28 -2.20 -3.83 5.45
CA LEU A 28 -2.73 -3.41 4.15
C LEU A 28 -2.40 -1.95 3.87
N GLN A 29 -2.58 -1.08 4.86
CA GLN A 29 -2.31 0.36 4.68
C GLN A 29 -0.85 0.61 4.32
N LYS A 30 0.08 -0.08 4.97
CA LYS A 30 1.51 0.07 4.67
C LYS A 30 1.84 -0.49 3.29
N THR A 31 1.22 -1.61 2.94
CA THR A 31 1.39 -2.22 1.61
C THR A 31 0.92 -1.26 0.51
N LEU A 32 -0.22 -0.60 0.70
CA LEU A 32 -0.74 0.37 -0.28
C LEU A 32 0.22 1.55 -0.46
N TYR A 33 0.82 2.02 0.62
CA TYR A 33 1.82 3.09 0.54
C TYR A 33 3.02 2.65 -0.32
N TYR A 34 3.54 1.45 -0.08
CA TYR A 34 4.66 0.95 -0.89
C TYR A 34 4.26 0.72 -2.35
N LEU A 35 3.05 0.21 -2.58
CA LEU A 35 2.55 0.06 -3.94
C LEU A 35 2.51 1.41 -4.66
N GLN A 36 2.03 2.45 -4.00
CA GLN A 36 2.00 3.80 -4.57
C GLN A 36 3.41 4.27 -4.92
N GLY A 37 4.33 4.15 -3.98
CA GLY A 37 5.69 4.61 -4.17
C GLY A 37 6.41 3.91 -5.32
N TYR A 38 6.32 2.59 -5.35
CA TYR A 38 6.97 1.83 -6.40
C TYR A 38 6.32 2.04 -7.77
N SER A 39 5.00 2.25 -7.81
CA SER A 39 4.31 2.58 -9.06
C SER A 39 4.80 3.92 -9.62
N LEU A 40 4.88 4.93 -8.77
CA LEU A 40 5.37 6.25 -9.18
C LEU A 40 6.79 6.17 -9.71
N ARG A 41 7.65 5.37 -9.08
CA ARG A 41 9.02 5.19 -9.49
C ARG A 41 9.16 4.40 -10.79
N ALA A 42 8.56 3.21 -10.84
CA ALA A 42 8.83 2.26 -11.93
C ALA A 42 7.92 2.44 -13.12
N LEU A 43 6.67 2.86 -12.91
CA LEU A 43 5.69 3.02 -13.98
C LEU A 43 5.43 4.50 -14.31
N ASN A 44 6.01 5.41 -13.55
CA ASN A 44 5.83 6.85 -13.69
C ASN A 44 4.36 7.26 -13.64
N ASP A 45 3.57 6.54 -12.86
CA ASP A 45 2.13 6.73 -12.77
C ASP A 45 1.66 6.26 -11.38
N PRO A 46 0.70 6.96 -10.75
CA PRO A 46 0.20 6.49 -9.46
C PRO A 46 -0.58 5.20 -9.62
N ALA A 47 -0.50 4.33 -8.62
CA ALA A 47 -1.29 3.11 -8.59
C ALA A 47 -2.77 3.43 -8.29
N PHE A 48 -3.02 4.51 -7.56
CA PHE A 48 -4.35 5.00 -7.23
C PHE A 48 -4.26 6.50 -6.97
N ASN A 49 -5.43 7.18 -6.99
CA ASN A 49 -5.45 8.65 -6.83
C ASN A 49 -5.88 9.12 -5.45
N GLU A 50 -6.42 8.24 -4.62
CA GLU A 50 -6.86 8.60 -3.28
C GLU A 50 -5.69 9.04 -2.41
N ALA A 51 -5.95 9.95 -1.48
CA ALA A 51 -4.92 10.53 -0.63
C ALA A 51 -4.37 9.53 0.37
N ILE A 52 -3.07 9.66 0.63
CA ILE A 52 -2.38 8.96 1.72
C ILE A 52 -2.11 10.01 2.79
N ARG A 53 -2.42 9.71 4.05
CA ARG A 53 -2.27 10.65 5.15
C ARG A 53 -1.29 10.16 6.20
N HIS A 54 -0.74 11.14 6.93
CA HIS A 54 0.16 10.88 8.06
C HIS A 54 -0.68 10.57 9.30
N TRP A 55 -0.79 9.29 9.66
CA TRP A 55 -1.44 8.86 10.90
C TRP A 55 -0.39 8.30 11.85
N GLN A 56 -0.78 8.08 13.10
CA GLN A 56 0.13 7.68 14.17
C GLN A 56 0.98 6.44 13.83
N TYR A 57 0.37 5.45 13.19
CA TYR A 57 1.06 4.19 12.87
C TYR A 57 1.55 4.15 11.42
N GLY A 58 1.78 5.31 10.83
CA GLY A 58 2.36 5.42 9.50
C GLY A 58 1.39 5.94 8.46
N PRO A 59 1.76 5.83 7.18
CA PRO A 59 0.89 6.28 6.09
C PRO A 59 -0.36 5.43 6.01
N VAL A 60 -1.50 6.08 5.76
CA VAL A 60 -2.81 5.43 5.68
C VAL A 60 -3.59 6.02 4.52
N VAL A 61 -4.33 5.16 3.81
CA VAL A 61 -5.34 5.58 2.82
C VAL A 61 -6.69 5.56 3.53
N PRO A 62 -7.22 6.71 4.00
CA PRO A 62 -8.42 6.71 4.85
C PRO A 62 -9.63 6.04 4.22
N THR A 63 -9.86 6.22 2.92
CA THR A 63 -11.01 5.60 2.26
C THR A 63 -10.97 4.09 2.37
N VAL A 64 -9.79 3.49 2.26
CA VAL A 64 -9.60 2.05 2.41
C VAL A 64 -9.65 1.64 3.89
N TYR A 65 -8.99 2.41 4.74
CA TYR A 65 -8.99 2.11 6.18
C TYR A 65 -10.41 1.99 6.72
N PHE A 66 -11.26 2.95 6.40
CA PHE A 66 -12.64 2.95 6.89
C PHE A 66 -13.49 1.85 6.25
N ALA A 67 -13.19 1.46 5.02
CA ALA A 67 -13.90 0.35 4.37
C ALA A 67 -13.71 -0.98 5.12
N TYR A 68 -12.57 -1.16 5.77
CA TYR A 68 -12.25 -2.41 6.49
C TYR A 68 -12.20 -2.25 8.00
N SER A 69 -12.57 -1.09 8.53
CA SER A 69 -12.43 -0.81 9.96
C SER A 69 -13.25 -1.75 10.86
N ALA A 70 -14.35 -2.29 10.35
CA ALA A 70 -15.17 -3.24 11.12
C ALA A 70 -14.41 -4.53 11.47
N ASN A 71 -13.35 -4.87 10.73
CA ASN A 71 -12.54 -6.05 11.03
C ASN A 71 -11.60 -5.85 12.24
N GLY A 72 -11.44 -4.62 12.71
CA GLY A 72 -10.50 -4.34 13.79
C GLY A 72 -9.09 -4.82 13.42
N ALA A 73 -8.50 -5.62 14.29
CA ALA A 73 -7.15 -6.18 14.09
C ALA A 73 -7.16 -7.57 13.46
N GLU A 74 -8.33 -8.08 13.07
CA GLU A 74 -8.44 -9.42 12.50
C GLU A 74 -8.03 -9.46 11.03
N PRO A 75 -7.58 -10.61 10.52
CA PRO A 75 -7.24 -10.75 9.10
C PRO A 75 -8.44 -10.42 8.21
N LEU A 76 -8.14 -9.81 7.08
CA LEU A 76 -9.15 -9.42 6.10
C LEU A 76 -9.50 -10.59 5.19
N CYS A 77 -10.76 -10.61 4.75
CA CYS A 77 -11.27 -11.62 3.82
C CYS A 77 -11.56 -10.98 2.47
N VAL A 78 -11.47 -11.79 1.41
CA VAL A 78 -11.81 -11.34 0.06
C VAL A 78 -13.28 -10.93 0.01
N ASN A 79 -13.55 -9.80 -0.64
CA ASN A 79 -14.90 -9.34 -0.91
C ASN A 79 -15.16 -9.46 -2.43
N ASP A 80 -15.89 -10.52 -2.82
CA ASP A 80 -16.14 -10.81 -4.22
C ASP A 80 -17.02 -9.79 -4.92
N THR A 81 -17.67 -8.89 -4.17
CA THR A 81 -18.51 -7.86 -4.77
C THR A 81 -17.70 -6.70 -5.33
N ILE A 82 -16.42 -6.60 -4.96
CA ILE A 82 -15.53 -5.56 -5.49
C ILE A 82 -14.87 -6.08 -6.76
N ASP A 83 -15.11 -5.37 -7.86
CA ASP A 83 -14.58 -5.74 -9.15
C ASP A 83 -13.14 -5.23 -9.28
N VAL A 84 -12.20 -6.14 -9.54
CA VAL A 84 -10.79 -5.77 -9.71
C VAL A 84 -10.46 -5.83 -11.19
N PRO A 85 -10.10 -4.70 -11.81
CA PRO A 85 -9.78 -4.68 -13.24
C PRO A 85 -8.51 -5.48 -13.54
N SER A 86 -8.39 -5.91 -14.79
CA SER A 86 -7.19 -6.59 -15.25
C SER A 86 -5.99 -5.65 -15.24
N LEU A 87 -4.86 -6.16 -14.78
CA LEU A 87 -3.61 -5.40 -14.75
C LEU A 87 -2.78 -5.71 -16.00
N THR A 88 -1.97 -4.75 -16.42
CA THR A 88 -0.94 -5.03 -17.42
C THR A 88 0.11 -5.96 -16.83
N LYS A 89 0.92 -6.56 -17.67
CA LYS A 89 2.03 -7.41 -17.21
C LYS A 89 3.01 -6.63 -16.33
N ALA A 90 3.29 -5.38 -16.70
CA ALA A 90 4.21 -4.54 -15.93
C ALA A 90 3.63 -4.23 -14.54
N GLU A 91 2.35 -3.90 -14.48
CA GLU A 91 1.67 -3.63 -13.21
C GLU A 91 1.65 -4.86 -12.32
N SER A 92 1.19 -6.01 -12.85
CA SER A 92 1.07 -7.21 -12.02
C SER A 92 2.44 -7.70 -11.54
N ARG A 93 3.46 -7.62 -12.39
CA ARG A 93 4.81 -8.02 -12.02
C ARG A 93 5.35 -7.15 -10.88
N LEU A 94 5.16 -5.84 -10.99
CA LEU A 94 5.60 -4.90 -9.95
C LEU A 94 4.81 -5.07 -8.67
N TYR A 95 3.48 -5.07 -8.78
CA TYR A 95 2.60 -5.13 -7.60
C TYR A 95 2.79 -6.44 -6.85
N ASP A 96 2.93 -7.55 -7.56
CA ASP A 96 3.15 -8.84 -6.92
C ASP A 96 4.46 -8.86 -6.12
N LYS A 97 5.52 -8.27 -6.67
CA LYS A 97 6.79 -8.17 -5.93
C LYS A 97 6.65 -7.36 -4.65
N VAL A 98 5.99 -6.21 -4.73
CA VAL A 98 5.78 -5.34 -3.57
C VAL A 98 4.92 -6.06 -2.52
N ILE A 99 3.82 -6.63 -2.96
CA ILE A 99 2.90 -7.33 -2.05
C ILE A 99 3.61 -8.49 -1.36
N ASP A 100 4.30 -9.33 -2.13
CA ASP A 100 4.99 -10.49 -1.57
C ASP A 100 6.04 -10.09 -0.53
N LYS A 101 6.76 -9.01 -0.80
CA LYS A 101 7.75 -8.51 0.17
C LYS A 101 7.05 -8.04 1.45
N CYS A 102 5.98 -7.27 1.32
CA CYS A 102 5.23 -6.79 2.49
C CYS A 102 4.60 -7.95 3.26
N LEU A 103 4.11 -8.98 2.57
CA LEU A 103 3.55 -10.16 3.22
C LEU A 103 4.61 -10.91 4.03
N SER A 104 5.88 -10.85 3.62
CA SER A 104 6.97 -11.50 4.34
C SER A 104 7.39 -10.75 5.60
N MET A 105 6.92 -9.52 5.79
CA MET A 105 7.27 -8.67 6.91
C MET A 105 6.10 -8.57 7.89
N SER A 106 6.39 -8.36 9.17
CA SER A 106 5.34 -8.13 10.15
C SER A 106 4.76 -6.72 9.98
N ALA A 107 3.52 -6.53 10.43
CA ALA A 107 2.92 -5.20 10.45
C ALA A 107 3.77 -4.23 11.28
N ARG A 108 4.30 -4.71 12.40
CA ARG A 108 5.17 -3.91 13.28
C ARG A 108 6.41 -3.42 12.55
N ASP A 109 7.07 -4.30 11.78
CA ASP A 109 8.26 -3.94 11.02
C ASP A 109 7.94 -2.93 9.93
N LEU A 110 6.80 -3.09 9.26
CA LEU A 110 6.36 -2.14 8.25
C LEU A 110 6.07 -0.77 8.86
N VAL A 111 5.39 -0.72 10.01
CA VAL A 111 5.15 0.54 10.72
C VAL A 111 6.48 1.23 11.06
N SER A 112 7.39 0.48 11.67
CA SER A 112 8.71 1.02 12.05
C SER A 112 9.47 1.55 10.85
N LYS A 113 9.42 0.82 9.74
CA LYS A 113 10.11 1.20 8.51
C LYS A 113 9.54 2.51 7.95
N THR A 114 8.21 2.62 7.82
CA THR A 114 7.59 3.83 7.29
C THR A 114 7.87 5.06 8.15
N HIS A 115 8.00 4.89 9.47
CA HIS A 115 8.31 5.98 10.40
C HIS A 115 9.70 6.55 10.17
N GLN A 116 10.59 5.84 9.50
CA GLN A 116 11.95 6.28 9.21
C GLN A 116 12.07 6.87 7.81
N GLU A 117 11.00 6.86 7.03
CA GLU A 117 11.02 7.32 5.64
C GLU A 117 10.51 8.75 5.52
N ASP A 118 11.14 9.52 4.64
CA ASP A 118 10.87 10.95 4.52
C ASP A 118 9.41 11.32 4.22
N PRO A 119 8.68 10.59 3.36
CA PRO A 119 7.30 11.00 3.09
C PRO A 119 6.44 11.11 4.35
N TRP A 120 6.57 10.15 5.27
CA TRP A 120 5.83 10.21 6.53
C TRP A 120 6.46 11.20 7.51
N LYS A 121 7.78 11.12 7.69
CA LYS A 121 8.50 11.95 8.67
C LYS A 121 8.32 13.44 8.43
N GLN A 122 8.29 13.87 7.17
CA GLN A 122 8.26 15.28 6.81
C GLN A 122 6.86 15.84 6.65
N THR A 123 5.83 15.03 6.81
CA THR A 123 4.45 15.48 6.75
C THR A 123 3.91 15.67 8.16
N LYS A 124 3.16 16.74 8.36
CA LYS A 124 2.53 17.03 9.65
C LYS A 124 1.46 16.01 9.98
N ASP A 125 1.23 15.81 11.27
CA ASP A 125 0.22 14.88 11.75
C ASP A 125 -1.13 15.15 11.08
N ARG A 126 -1.74 14.10 10.55
CA ARG A 126 -3.04 14.07 9.87
C ARG A 126 -3.09 14.78 8.52
N ASP A 127 -2.01 15.39 8.08
CA ASP A 127 -1.96 16.01 6.75
C ASP A 127 -1.81 14.96 5.66
N THR A 128 -2.20 15.34 4.46
CA THR A 128 -1.97 14.52 3.27
C THR A 128 -0.47 14.48 2.97
N ILE A 129 0.05 13.29 2.76
CA ILE A 129 1.42 13.12 2.29
C ILE A 129 1.42 13.42 0.80
N PRO A 130 2.13 14.48 0.33
CA PRO A 130 2.08 14.83 -1.08
C PRO A 130 2.60 13.69 -1.97
N GLN A 131 1.90 13.43 -3.05
CA GLN A 131 2.29 12.39 -3.99
C GLN A 131 3.70 12.65 -4.54
N GLU A 132 4.04 13.92 -4.76
CA GLU A 132 5.36 14.30 -5.26
C GLU A 132 6.47 13.96 -4.27
N GLU A 133 6.20 14.06 -2.96
CA GLU A 133 7.18 13.69 -1.94
C GLU A 133 7.38 12.17 -1.91
N ILE A 134 6.33 11.41 -2.15
CA ILE A 134 6.43 9.95 -2.27
C ILE A 134 7.27 9.58 -3.49
N ARG A 135 6.98 10.19 -4.64
CA ARG A 135 7.74 9.96 -5.87
C ARG A 135 9.23 10.26 -5.66
N LYS A 136 9.52 11.41 -5.09
CA LYS A 136 10.88 11.87 -4.85
C LYS A 136 11.66 10.87 -3.99
N PHE A 137 11.04 10.40 -2.90
CA PHE A 137 11.67 9.44 -2.01
C PHE A 137 11.97 8.13 -2.75
N PHE A 138 10.99 7.58 -3.45
CA PHE A 138 11.15 6.28 -4.13
C PHE A 138 12.07 6.35 -5.35
N CYS A 139 12.30 7.54 -5.91
CA CYS A 139 13.27 7.71 -6.99
C CYS A 139 14.71 7.63 -6.48
N HIS A 140 14.94 7.85 -5.19
CA HIS A 140 16.27 7.84 -4.59
C HIS A 140 16.49 6.69 -3.61
N ALA A 141 15.46 5.94 -3.29
CA ALA A 141 15.53 4.86 -2.32
C ALA A 141 14.79 3.63 -2.81
N ASN A 142 15.24 2.48 -2.36
CA ASN A 142 14.58 1.21 -2.62
C ASN A 142 14.28 0.56 -1.26
N PRO A 143 13.28 1.09 -0.52
CA PRO A 143 13.09 0.72 0.88
C PRO A 143 12.80 -0.76 1.12
N LEU A 144 12.14 -1.44 0.17
CA LEU A 144 11.87 -2.86 0.31
C LEU A 144 12.97 -3.74 -0.28
N GLU A 145 14.02 -3.13 -0.82
CA GLU A 145 15.16 -3.83 -1.42
C GLU A 145 14.74 -4.79 -2.53
N LEU A 146 13.84 -4.33 -3.38
CA LEU A 146 13.38 -5.12 -4.53
C LEU A 146 14.43 -5.11 -5.65
N GLU A 147 14.53 -6.23 -6.37
CA GLU A 147 15.43 -6.37 -7.51
C GLU A 147 14.76 -6.03 -8.82
#